data_dbad08678f02610bcba3afbe53060c58
#
_entry.id   dbad08678f02610bcba3afbe53060c58
#
_cell.length_a   1.000
_cell.length_b   1.000
_cell.length_c   1.000
_cell.angle_alpha   90.00
_cell.angle_beta   90.00
_cell.angle_gamma   90.00
#
_symmetry.space_group_name_H-M   'P 1'
#
loop_
_entity.id
_entity.type
_entity.pdbx_description
1 polymer ?
#
loop_
_entity_poly.entity_id
_entity_poly.type
_entity_poly.pdbx_seq_one_letter_code
_entity_poly.pdbx_strand_id
1 'polypeptide(L)'
;AGISPSGSIHIGNFRDIATALFVCKALIKKGKKAKLLFSWDEFDRFRKVPKNVQDVDPEGKFEAYIGQPYTSVPNPFDTEHENYAKYFEAEFMEQMERFGIEMDYRYQTEMYTSGKYKDDVIEAISKRKEIFDILDSFRTQDAEEGERDAYFPVSIFCPECGKDTTKINSIS
;
A
#
# COMPACT_ATOMS: atom_id res chain seq x y z
N ALA A 1 1.91 -10.73 5.15
CA ALA A 1 0.83 -9.75 5.43
C ALA A 1 1.26 -8.37 4.98
N GLY A 2 0.32 -7.46 4.76
CA GLY A 2 0.62 -6.08 4.41
C GLY A 2 -0.62 -5.20 4.55
N ILE A 3 -0.42 -3.92 4.81
CA ILE A 3 -1.48 -2.91 4.88
C ILE A 3 -0.96 -1.54 4.46
N SER A 4 -1.87 -0.68 4.01
CA SER A 4 -1.60 0.75 3.85
C SER A 4 -1.76 1.46 5.21
N PRO A 5 -0.88 2.41 5.59
CA PRO A 5 -0.99 3.19 6.82
C PRO A 5 -2.07 4.28 6.68
N SER A 6 -3.30 3.87 6.37
CA SER A 6 -4.41 4.77 6.06
C SER A 6 -5.12 5.37 7.27
N GLY A 7 -4.73 4.97 8.47
CA GLY A 7 -5.29 5.38 9.75
C GLY A 7 -4.92 4.39 10.84
N SER A 8 -5.41 4.62 12.06
CA SER A 8 -5.18 3.69 13.17
C SER A 8 -5.66 2.28 12.84
N ILE A 9 -4.83 1.31 13.17
CA ILE A 9 -5.07 -0.10 12.85
C ILE A 9 -6.10 -0.69 13.80
N HIS A 10 -7.02 -1.45 13.25
CA HIS A 10 -8.10 -2.08 13.99
C HIS A 10 -8.02 -3.62 13.92
N ILE A 11 -8.89 -4.29 14.67
CA ILE A 11 -8.91 -5.77 14.80
C ILE A 11 -9.04 -6.48 13.44
N GLY A 12 -9.66 -5.85 12.44
CA GLY A 12 -9.77 -6.42 11.09
C GLY A 12 -8.41 -6.58 10.40
N ASN A 13 -7.54 -5.60 10.53
CA ASN A 13 -6.18 -5.66 10.01
C ASN A 13 -5.33 -6.68 10.80
N PHE A 14 -5.52 -6.73 12.13
CA PHE A 14 -4.83 -7.69 12.99
C PHE A 14 -5.12 -9.14 12.61
N ARG A 15 -6.32 -9.46 12.13
CA ARG A 15 -6.69 -10.80 11.67
C ARG A 15 -5.75 -11.33 10.58
N ASP A 16 -5.39 -10.48 9.62
CA ASP A 16 -4.53 -10.88 8.51
C ASP A 16 -3.10 -11.18 8.99
N ILE A 17 -2.62 -10.38 9.95
CA ILE A 17 -1.33 -10.62 10.60
C ILE A 17 -1.35 -11.91 11.42
N ALA A 18 -2.38 -12.10 12.24
CA ALA A 18 -2.54 -13.28 13.07
C ALA A 18 -2.59 -14.57 12.23
N THR A 19 -3.29 -14.55 11.10
CA THR A 19 -3.33 -15.68 10.16
C THR A 19 -1.93 -16.03 9.66
N ALA A 20 -1.19 -15.06 9.16
CA ALA A 20 0.18 -15.27 8.67
C ALA A 20 1.14 -15.72 9.79
N LEU A 21 1.01 -15.14 11.00
CA LEU A 21 1.77 -15.51 12.19
C LEU A 21 1.56 -16.98 12.57
N PHE A 22 0.29 -17.43 12.61
CA PHE A 22 -0.02 -18.81 12.97
C PHE A 22 0.53 -19.80 11.95
N VAL A 23 0.46 -19.48 10.65
CA VAL A 23 1.07 -20.29 9.59
C VAL A 23 2.59 -20.34 9.76
N CYS A 24 3.23 -19.20 10.01
CA CYS A 24 4.67 -19.11 10.24
C CYS A 24 5.09 -19.97 11.46
N LYS A 25 4.40 -19.81 12.59
CA LYS A 25 4.65 -20.62 13.80
C LYS A 25 4.44 -22.13 13.57
N ALA A 26 3.40 -22.51 12.81
CA ALA A 26 3.15 -23.91 12.47
C ALA A 26 4.26 -24.50 11.59
N LEU A 27 4.79 -23.75 10.64
CA LEU A 27 5.92 -24.16 9.80
C LEU A 27 7.19 -24.34 10.64
N ILE A 28 7.51 -23.39 11.52
CA ILE A 28 8.66 -23.48 12.43
C ILE A 28 8.54 -24.71 13.33
N LYS A 29 7.36 -24.95 13.91
CA LYS A 29 7.10 -26.15 14.73
C LYS A 29 7.32 -27.46 13.96
N LYS A 30 7.13 -27.44 12.64
CA LYS A 30 7.43 -28.59 11.74
C LYS A 30 8.88 -28.63 11.27
N GLY A 31 9.78 -27.84 11.87
CA GLY A 31 11.20 -27.80 11.49
C GLY A 31 11.50 -27.08 10.19
N LYS A 32 10.54 -26.31 9.64
CA LYS A 32 10.74 -25.50 8.44
C LYS A 32 11.31 -24.14 8.80
N LYS A 33 12.17 -23.60 7.96
CA LYS A 33 12.60 -22.19 8.04
C LYS A 33 11.44 -21.32 7.54
N ALA A 34 10.94 -20.44 8.37
CA ALA A 34 9.88 -19.50 8.03
C ALA A 34 10.11 -18.17 8.76
N LYS A 35 9.73 -17.07 8.12
CA LYS A 35 9.73 -15.73 8.67
C LYS A 35 8.38 -15.06 8.37
N LEU A 36 7.92 -14.24 9.30
CA LEU A 36 6.77 -13.39 9.09
C LEU A 36 7.23 -12.10 8.41
N LEU A 37 6.87 -11.92 7.15
CA LEU A 37 7.11 -10.68 6.41
C LEU A 37 5.83 -9.83 6.45
N PHE A 38 6.01 -8.55 6.79
CA PHE A 38 4.97 -7.53 6.74
C PHE A 38 5.36 -6.42 5.76
N SER A 39 4.49 -6.15 4.81
CA SER A 39 4.67 -5.10 3.80
C SER A 39 3.88 -3.86 4.19
N TRP A 40 4.55 -2.74 4.26
CA TRP A 40 3.91 -1.45 4.35
C TRP A 40 3.60 -0.94 2.95
N ASP A 41 2.30 -0.73 2.66
CA ASP A 41 1.84 -0.18 1.39
C ASP A 41 1.71 1.35 1.52
N GLU A 42 2.76 1.99 2.03
CA GLU A 42 2.83 3.42 2.31
C GLU A 42 3.02 4.27 1.05
N PHE A 43 3.34 3.61 -0.07
CA PHE A 43 3.37 4.23 -1.39
C PHE A 43 2.00 4.27 -2.07
N ASP A 44 0.97 3.69 -1.44
CA ASP A 44 -0.41 3.83 -1.88
C ASP A 44 -0.90 5.27 -1.74
N ARG A 45 -1.89 5.62 -2.55
CA ARG A 45 -2.48 6.97 -2.52
C ARG A 45 -3.32 7.23 -1.28
N PHE A 46 -3.20 8.41 -0.74
CA PHE A 46 -4.13 8.97 0.25
C PHE A 46 -5.49 9.21 -0.41
N ARG A 47 -6.47 8.35 -0.11
CA ARG A 47 -7.76 8.30 -0.84
C ARG A 47 -8.79 9.28 -0.31
N LYS A 48 -8.74 9.58 0.97
CA LYS A 48 -9.67 10.45 1.68
C LYS A 48 -9.05 10.92 2.99
N VAL A 49 -9.52 12.03 3.51
CA VAL A 49 -9.16 12.50 4.85
C VAL A 49 -9.96 11.72 5.88
N PRO A 50 -9.33 10.89 6.76
CA PRO A 50 -10.04 10.16 7.79
C PRO A 50 -10.61 11.09 8.86
N LYS A 51 -11.61 10.62 9.62
CA LYS A 51 -12.29 11.44 10.61
C LYS A 51 -11.35 11.98 11.69
N ASN A 52 -10.45 11.17 12.20
CA ASN A 52 -9.47 11.57 13.21
C ASN A 52 -8.51 12.67 12.71
N VAL A 53 -8.24 12.74 11.40
CA VAL A 53 -7.50 13.86 10.80
C VAL A 53 -8.39 15.10 10.66
N GLN A 54 -9.65 14.92 10.26
CA GLN A 54 -10.61 16.04 10.20
C GLN A 54 -10.78 16.72 11.55
N ASP A 55 -10.72 15.98 12.66
CA ASP A 55 -10.83 16.51 14.02
C ASP A 55 -9.66 17.44 14.40
N VAL A 56 -8.48 17.29 13.77
CA VAL A 56 -7.29 18.13 14.00
C VAL A 56 -7.01 19.10 12.85
N ASP A 57 -7.76 19.03 11.77
CA ASP A 57 -7.69 19.91 10.59
C ASP A 57 -9.04 20.58 10.29
N PRO A 58 -9.51 21.50 11.14
CA PRO A 58 -10.79 22.15 10.96
C PRO A 58 -10.87 23.03 9.69
N GLU A 59 -9.73 23.36 9.10
CA GLU A 59 -9.65 24.16 7.88
C GLU A 59 -9.67 23.30 6.61
N GLY A 60 -9.62 21.95 6.72
CA GLY A 60 -9.66 21.01 5.59
C GLY A 60 -8.42 21.02 4.69
N LYS A 61 -7.26 21.41 5.24
CA LYS A 61 -6.00 21.49 4.46
C LYS A 61 -5.55 20.15 3.89
N PHE A 62 -5.91 19.06 4.57
CA PHE A 62 -5.51 17.70 4.14
C PHE A 62 -6.20 17.22 2.86
N GLU A 63 -7.31 17.86 2.44
CA GLU A 63 -7.93 17.57 1.14
C GLU A 63 -6.99 17.83 -0.04
N ALA A 64 -6.06 18.76 0.09
CA ALA A 64 -5.06 19.06 -0.92
C ALA A 64 -4.12 17.88 -1.23
N TYR A 65 -3.93 16.97 -0.28
CA TYR A 65 -3.05 15.80 -0.39
C TYR A 65 -3.75 14.56 -0.96
N ILE A 66 -5.07 14.58 -1.15
CA ILE A 66 -5.79 13.46 -1.76
C ILE A 66 -5.20 13.15 -3.14
N GLY A 67 -4.84 11.90 -3.35
CA GLY A 67 -4.18 11.39 -4.54
C GLY A 67 -2.66 11.27 -4.43
N GLN A 68 -2.02 11.86 -3.42
CA GLN A 68 -0.58 11.70 -3.16
C GLN A 68 -0.31 10.41 -2.38
N PRO A 69 0.92 9.85 -2.43
CA PRO A 69 1.28 8.71 -1.59
C PRO A 69 1.25 9.10 -0.11
N TYR A 70 0.93 8.15 0.79
CA TYR A 70 0.89 8.41 2.24
C TYR A 70 2.18 9.01 2.79
N THR A 71 3.33 8.67 2.21
CA THR A 71 4.65 9.22 2.57
C THR A 71 4.82 10.69 2.21
N SER A 72 3.99 11.24 1.33
CA SER A 72 4.01 12.68 0.97
C SER A 72 2.98 13.50 1.75
N VAL A 73 2.15 12.86 2.57
CA VAL A 73 1.15 13.55 3.40
C VAL A 73 1.82 13.95 4.71
N PRO A 74 1.75 15.22 5.15
CA PRO A 74 2.33 15.65 6.42
C PRO A 74 1.65 14.95 7.60
N ASN A 75 2.38 14.79 8.70
CA ASN A 75 1.83 14.28 9.95
C ASN A 75 1.03 15.36 10.68
N PRO A 76 -0.29 15.17 10.96
CA PRO A 76 -1.09 16.17 11.64
C PRO A 76 -1.07 16.04 13.18
N PHE A 77 -0.47 14.98 13.74
CA PHE A 77 -0.66 14.62 15.15
C PHE A 77 0.48 15.04 16.06
N ASP A 78 1.74 15.01 15.56
CA ASP A 78 2.94 15.35 16.34
C ASP A 78 4.06 15.88 15.43
N THR A 79 5.20 16.21 16.03
CA THR A 79 6.41 16.68 15.35
C THR A 79 7.54 15.64 15.35
N GLU A 80 7.31 14.45 15.90
CA GLU A 80 8.32 13.41 16.04
C GLU A 80 8.40 12.53 14.79
N HIS A 81 7.27 12.33 14.10
CA HIS A 81 7.19 11.52 12.90
C HIS A 81 7.18 12.39 11.65
N GLU A 82 8.05 12.03 10.70
CA GLU A 82 8.31 12.79 9.49
C GLU A 82 7.06 13.05 8.63
N ASN A 83 6.17 12.06 8.54
CA ASN A 83 4.98 12.13 7.70
C ASN A 83 3.86 11.26 8.26
N TYR A 84 2.71 11.34 7.62
CA TYR A 84 1.50 10.60 7.96
C TYR A 84 1.73 9.08 8.08
N ALA A 85 2.43 8.51 7.09
CA ALA A 85 2.69 7.07 7.09
C ALA A 85 3.52 6.66 8.31
N LYS A 86 4.59 7.41 8.62
CA LYS A 86 5.49 7.12 9.75
C LYS A 86 4.79 7.17 11.09
N TYR A 87 3.81 8.05 11.27
CA TYR A 87 3.02 8.09 12.50
C TYR A 87 2.24 6.78 12.70
N PHE A 88 1.47 6.33 11.70
CA PHE A 88 0.67 5.11 11.84
C PHE A 88 1.50 3.82 11.78
N GLU A 89 2.63 3.83 11.09
CA GLU A 89 3.61 2.75 11.15
C GLU A 89 4.16 2.58 12.58
N ALA A 90 4.54 3.67 13.24
CA ALA A 90 5.06 3.64 14.61
C ALA A 90 4.00 3.17 15.61
N GLU A 91 2.76 3.71 15.53
CA GLU A 91 1.64 3.26 16.35
C GLU A 91 1.41 1.74 16.23
N PHE A 92 1.43 1.23 15.00
CA PHE A 92 1.25 -0.20 14.76
C PHE A 92 2.42 -1.04 15.28
N MET A 93 3.66 -0.63 15.02
CA MET A 93 4.85 -1.39 15.42
C MET A 93 4.93 -1.50 16.94
N GLU A 94 4.60 -0.42 17.68
CA GLU A 94 4.49 -0.44 19.13
C GLU A 94 3.47 -1.47 19.62
N GLN A 95 2.28 -1.52 18.98
CA GLN A 95 1.26 -2.52 19.35
C GLN A 95 1.74 -3.94 19.08
N MET A 96 2.43 -4.20 17.96
CA MET A 96 2.97 -5.54 17.66
C MET A 96 4.03 -5.95 18.65
N GLU A 97 4.90 -5.05 19.07
CA GLU A 97 5.89 -5.30 20.13
C GLU A 97 5.21 -5.67 21.45
N ARG A 98 4.17 -4.92 21.84
CA ARG A 98 3.38 -5.22 23.06
C ARG A 98 2.69 -6.59 23.02
N PHE A 99 2.34 -7.09 21.85
CA PHE A 99 1.82 -8.46 21.64
C PHE A 99 2.93 -9.50 21.49
N GLY A 100 4.21 -9.13 21.54
CA GLY A 100 5.33 -10.04 21.34
C GLY A 100 5.36 -10.63 19.92
N ILE A 101 4.91 -9.87 18.93
CA ILE A 101 4.89 -10.29 17.52
C ILE A 101 6.09 -9.69 16.82
N GLU A 102 7.06 -10.53 16.47
CA GLU A 102 8.23 -10.15 15.67
C GLU A 102 7.97 -10.42 14.18
N MET A 103 8.33 -9.46 13.34
CA MET A 103 8.21 -9.59 11.89
C MET A 103 9.28 -8.77 11.17
N ASP A 104 9.64 -9.20 9.96
CA ASP A 104 10.49 -8.43 9.06
C ASP A 104 9.61 -7.42 8.30
N TYR A 105 9.98 -6.15 8.30
CA TYR A 105 9.24 -5.10 7.59
C TYR A 105 9.81 -4.85 6.20
N ARG A 106 8.92 -4.62 5.23
CA ARG A 106 9.23 -4.17 3.88
C ARG A 106 8.45 -2.89 3.60
N TYR A 107 9.15 -1.89 3.12
CA TYR A 107 8.59 -0.59 2.77
C TYR A 107 8.47 -0.48 1.25
N GLN A 108 7.27 -0.29 0.73
CA GLN A 108 7.02 -0.24 -0.70
C GLN A 108 7.63 1.00 -1.36
N THR A 109 7.66 2.14 -0.67
CA THR A 109 8.36 3.33 -1.14
C THR A 109 9.82 3.01 -1.48
N GLU A 110 10.54 2.32 -0.58
CA GLU A 110 11.93 1.90 -0.85
C GLU A 110 12.01 0.95 -2.04
N MET A 111 11.09 -0.02 -2.12
CA MET A 111 11.10 -1.02 -3.19
C MET A 111 10.90 -0.39 -4.57
N TYR A 112 9.95 0.57 -4.69
CA TYR A 112 9.70 1.27 -5.94
C TYR A 112 10.79 2.29 -6.27
N THR A 113 11.18 3.16 -5.34
CA THR A 113 12.12 4.25 -5.60
C THR A 113 13.56 3.79 -5.80
N SER A 114 13.97 2.67 -5.20
CA SER A 114 15.28 2.05 -5.44
C SER A 114 15.38 1.28 -6.76
N GLY A 115 14.26 1.10 -7.46
CA GLY A 115 14.21 0.32 -8.70
C GLY A 115 14.24 -1.20 -8.49
N LYS A 116 14.07 -1.70 -7.26
CA LYS A 116 14.03 -3.16 -6.99
C LYS A 116 12.92 -3.88 -7.76
N TYR A 117 11.81 -3.20 -8.04
CA TYR A 117 10.69 -3.74 -8.83
C TYR A 117 10.76 -3.40 -10.32
N LYS A 118 11.86 -2.80 -10.81
CA LYS A 118 11.93 -2.32 -12.19
C LYS A 118 11.62 -3.42 -13.22
N ASP A 119 12.27 -4.56 -13.08
CA ASP A 119 12.12 -5.65 -14.06
C ASP A 119 10.73 -6.29 -13.96
N ASP A 120 10.21 -6.47 -12.75
CA ASP A 120 8.85 -6.98 -12.50
C ASP A 120 7.78 -6.05 -13.09
N VAL A 121 7.96 -4.73 -12.93
CA VAL A 121 7.07 -3.71 -13.51
C VAL A 121 7.10 -3.74 -15.03
N ILE A 122 8.28 -3.84 -15.64
CA ILE A 122 8.45 -3.97 -17.09
C ILE A 122 7.78 -5.25 -17.61
N GLU A 123 7.96 -6.38 -16.91
CA GLU A 123 7.30 -7.63 -17.25
C GLU A 123 5.78 -7.52 -17.16
N ALA A 124 5.25 -6.95 -16.07
CA ALA A 124 3.81 -6.73 -15.90
C ALA A 124 3.22 -5.87 -17.01
N ILE A 125 3.90 -4.79 -17.39
CA ILE A 125 3.49 -3.94 -18.50
C ILE A 125 3.51 -4.69 -19.83
N SER A 126 4.54 -5.50 -20.10
CA SER A 126 4.64 -6.28 -21.32
C SER A 126 3.53 -7.32 -21.46
N LYS A 127 3.08 -7.88 -20.34
CA LYS A 127 2.01 -8.88 -20.24
C LYS A 127 0.64 -8.27 -19.87
N ARG A 128 0.47 -6.97 -19.96
CA ARG A 128 -0.72 -6.26 -19.48
C ARG A 128 -2.06 -6.81 -20.00
N LYS A 129 -2.08 -7.27 -21.26
CA LYS A 129 -3.30 -7.84 -21.85
C LYS A 129 -3.62 -9.23 -21.31
N GLU A 130 -2.62 -10.06 -21.05
CA GLU A 130 -2.79 -11.37 -20.42
C GLU A 130 -3.27 -11.21 -18.96
N ILE A 131 -2.70 -10.23 -18.24
CA ILE A 131 -3.13 -9.88 -16.87
C ILE A 131 -4.59 -9.43 -16.89
N PHE A 132 -4.97 -8.56 -17.84
CA PHE A 132 -6.35 -8.13 -18.00
C PHE A 132 -7.30 -9.32 -18.23
N ASP A 133 -6.96 -10.21 -19.17
CA ASP A 133 -7.80 -11.36 -19.52
C ASP A 133 -8.02 -12.28 -18.30
N ILE A 134 -6.98 -12.49 -17.49
CA ILE A 134 -7.10 -13.26 -16.24
C ILE A 134 -8.04 -12.55 -15.25
N LEU A 135 -7.83 -11.26 -15.00
CA LEU A 135 -8.66 -10.49 -14.06
C LEU A 135 -10.11 -10.42 -14.51
N ASP A 136 -10.33 -10.23 -15.81
CA ASP A 136 -11.65 -10.15 -16.42
C ASP A 136 -12.43 -11.47 -16.28
N SER A 137 -11.73 -12.61 -16.35
CA SER A 137 -12.35 -13.93 -16.15
C SER A 137 -12.99 -14.13 -14.75
N PHE A 138 -12.65 -13.30 -13.77
CA PHE A 138 -13.21 -13.32 -12.41
C PHE A 138 -14.22 -12.19 -12.16
N ARG A 139 -14.46 -11.32 -13.13
CA ARG A 139 -15.45 -10.25 -13.02
C ARG A 139 -16.87 -10.80 -13.12
N THR A 140 -17.79 -10.10 -12.48
CA THR A 140 -19.24 -10.35 -12.60
C THR A 140 -19.92 -9.49 -13.66
N GLN A 141 -19.20 -8.54 -14.23
CA GLN A 141 -19.67 -7.63 -15.28
C GLN A 141 -18.72 -7.73 -16.47
N ASP A 142 -19.27 -7.69 -17.67
CA ASP A 142 -18.47 -7.70 -18.90
C ASP A 142 -17.59 -6.45 -19.00
N ALA A 143 -16.41 -6.59 -19.59
CA ALA A 143 -15.52 -5.47 -19.84
C ALA A 143 -16.14 -4.50 -20.89
N GLU A 144 -15.87 -3.21 -20.70
CA GLU A 144 -16.25 -2.20 -21.68
C GLU A 144 -15.42 -2.29 -22.95
N GLU A 145 -15.99 -1.83 -24.08
CA GLU A 145 -15.26 -1.78 -25.35
C GLU A 145 -14.00 -0.93 -25.23
N GLY A 146 -12.84 -1.50 -25.58
CA GLY A 146 -11.54 -0.83 -25.50
C GLY A 146 -10.87 -0.88 -24.12
N GLU A 147 -11.54 -1.34 -23.07
CA GLU A 147 -10.97 -1.41 -21.71
C GLU A 147 -9.67 -2.24 -21.67
N ARG A 148 -9.66 -3.39 -22.38
CA ARG A 148 -8.47 -4.26 -22.49
C ARG A 148 -7.26 -3.55 -23.08
N ASP A 149 -7.47 -2.71 -24.09
CA ASP A 149 -6.39 -1.98 -24.76
C ASP A 149 -5.90 -0.78 -23.93
N ALA A 150 -6.78 -0.20 -23.13
CA ALA A 150 -6.46 0.91 -22.22
C ALA A 150 -5.91 0.46 -20.86
N TYR A 151 -5.94 -0.84 -20.56
CA TYR A 151 -5.50 -1.36 -19.27
C TYR A 151 -3.98 -1.33 -19.11
N PHE A 152 -3.53 -0.79 -17.97
CA PHE A 152 -2.15 -0.88 -17.49
C PHE A 152 -2.15 -1.33 -16.03
N PRO A 153 -1.36 -2.35 -15.66
CA PRO A 153 -1.29 -2.89 -14.29
C PRO A 153 -0.45 -2.01 -13.34
N VAL A 154 -0.25 -0.75 -13.67
CA VAL A 154 0.57 0.21 -12.93
C VAL A 154 -0.11 1.57 -12.88
N SER A 155 0.11 2.30 -11.80
CA SER A 155 -0.25 3.71 -11.64
C SER A 155 1.02 4.54 -11.48
N ILE A 156 1.04 5.75 -12.01
CA ILE A 156 2.20 6.64 -11.96
C ILE A 156 1.78 7.93 -11.26
N PHE A 157 2.51 8.29 -10.20
CA PHE A 157 2.33 9.60 -9.59
C PHE A 157 2.88 10.70 -10.50
N CYS A 158 2.14 11.78 -10.65
CA CYS A 158 2.56 12.93 -11.45
C CYS A 158 3.84 13.56 -10.85
N PRO A 159 4.90 13.77 -11.63
CA PRO A 159 6.15 14.35 -11.11
C PRO A 159 5.99 15.82 -10.68
N GLU A 160 4.95 16.52 -11.15
CA GLU A 160 4.72 17.93 -10.79
C GLU A 160 3.84 18.08 -9.53
N CYS A 161 2.72 17.35 -9.44
CA CYS A 161 1.78 17.52 -8.32
C CYS A 161 1.79 16.34 -7.34
N GLY A 162 2.54 15.27 -7.61
CA GLY A 162 2.66 14.10 -6.75
C GLY A 162 1.41 13.20 -6.70
N LYS A 163 0.36 13.48 -7.49
CA LYS A 163 -0.91 12.74 -7.42
C LYS A 163 -0.99 11.62 -8.45
N ASP A 164 -1.74 10.58 -8.15
CA ASP A 164 -2.01 9.43 -9.02
C ASP A 164 -3.10 9.68 -10.10
N THR A 165 -3.29 10.92 -10.49
CA THR A 165 -4.26 11.34 -11.49
C THR A 165 -3.76 11.20 -12.94
N THR A 166 -2.58 10.64 -13.13
CA THR A 166 -1.99 10.41 -14.44
C THR A 166 -2.74 9.31 -15.20
N LYS A 167 -2.77 9.45 -16.52
CA LYS A 167 -3.27 8.43 -17.43
C LYS A 167 -2.16 8.00 -18.38
N ILE A 168 -1.87 6.69 -18.42
CA ILE A 168 -0.90 6.14 -19.37
C ILE A 168 -1.61 5.98 -20.72
N ASN A 169 -1.12 6.67 -21.76
CA ASN A 169 -1.68 6.58 -23.10
C ASN A 169 -0.88 5.61 -23.99
N SER A 170 0.43 5.53 -23.80
CA SER A 170 1.31 4.65 -24.58
C SER A 170 2.60 4.37 -23.83
N ILE A 171 3.29 3.33 -24.23
CA ILE A 171 4.64 2.97 -23.77
C ILE A 171 5.50 2.79 -25.01
N SER A 172 6.70 3.37 -24.99
CA SER A 172 7.71 3.25 -26.04
C SER A 172 8.96 2.54 -25.52
#